data_73257580fdf181e7ba8bbb9a36c54acb
#
_entry.id   73257580fdf181e7ba8bbb9a36c54acb
#
_cell.length_a   1.000
_cell.length_b   1.000
_cell.length_c   1.000
_cell.angle_alpha   90.00
_cell.angle_beta   90.00
_cell.angle_gamma   90.00
#
_symmetry.space_group_name_H-M   'P 1'
#
loop_
_entity.id
_entity.type
_entity.pdbx_description
1 polymer ?
#
loop_
_entity_poly.entity_id
_entity_poly.type
_entity_poly.pdbx_seq_one_letter_code
_entity_poly.pdbx_strand_id
1 'polypeptide(L)'
;QLLELKADPDTNAKGTVIEASLDKGRGYVTTLLVQYGTMKVGDTLIAGTEFGKIKAMHDESGVNVKSAGPSKPVSVLGMNGASSAGDIFNVLDDEKEMKQIASKRQQLQREQGLRTTKHITLDEIGRRIALGDFQELNIIVKGDVDGSIEALSDSLLKLSQESIQINVIHKAVGQITESDILLASASDAIVIGFQVRPSAGAKKIAEKEEIDIRLYSVIYKAIEEVKEAMEGMLSPEFKEEIVGTAEIRETFKITKFGTIAGCYVTEGKINRNHSVRIIREGIVIYSGELGSLKRFKDDVKEVKEGLECG
;
A
#
# COMPACT_ATOMS: atom_id res chain seq x y z
N GLN A 1 -22.53 -36.94 18.93
CA GLN A 1 -21.27 -36.30 19.39
C GLN A 1 -20.16 -37.33 19.29
N LEU A 2 -19.54 -37.39 18.09
CA LEU A 2 -18.48 -38.37 17.77
C LEU A 2 -17.11 -38.00 18.36
N LEU A 3 -16.92 -36.74 18.79
CA LEU A 3 -15.71 -36.26 19.43
C LEU A 3 -16.03 -35.90 20.89
N GLU A 4 -15.54 -36.66 21.84
CA GLU A 4 -15.61 -36.32 23.26
C GLU A 4 -14.59 -35.22 23.59
N LEU A 5 -14.87 -33.98 23.14
CA LEU A 5 -14.04 -32.82 23.44
C LEU A 5 -14.19 -32.42 24.89
N LYS A 6 -13.14 -32.61 25.69
CA LYS A 6 -13.06 -32.24 27.09
C LYS A 6 -11.93 -31.24 27.28
N ALA A 7 -12.12 -30.28 28.18
CA ALA A 7 -11.10 -29.37 28.64
C ALA A 7 -11.11 -29.31 30.17
N ASP A 8 -9.94 -29.24 30.77
CA ASP A 8 -9.79 -29.14 32.21
C ASP A 8 -10.07 -27.66 32.62
N PRO A 9 -11.08 -27.40 33.46
CA PRO A 9 -11.36 -26.05 33.92
C PRO A 9 -10.47 -25.60 35.11
N ASP A 10 -9.77 -26.50 35.78
CA ASP A 10 -9.05 -26.24 37.04
C ASP A 10 -7.58 -25.86 36.81
N THR A 11 -7.23 -25.47 35.58
CA THR A 11 -5.91 -24.97 35.19
C THR A 11 -5.93 -23.49 34.86
N ASN A 12 -4.75 -22.85 34.68
CA ASN A 12 -4.63 -21.51 34.19
C ASN A 12 -5.19 -21.43 32.77
N ALA A 13 -5.93 -20.37 32.50
CA ALA A 13 -6.63 -20.22 31.22
C ALA A 13 -5.65 -20.06 30.04
N LYS A 14 -6.00 -20.77 28.96
CA LYS A 14 -5.35 -20.67 27.67
C LYS A 14 -6.41 -20.66 26.57
N GLY A 15 -6.16 -19.92 25.50
CA GLY A 15 -7.07 -19.87 24.36
C GLY A 15 -6.55 -18.97 23.27
N THR A 16 -7.47 -18.41 22.49
CA THR A 16 -7.13 -17.64 21.29
C THR A 16 -7.81 -16.28 21.32
N VAL A 17 -7.11 -15.27 20.81
CA VAL A 17 -7.65 -13.93 20.55
C VAL A 17 -8.54 -14.01 19.31
N ILE A 18 -9.77 -13.51 19.43
CA ILE A 18 -10.71 -13.40 18.29
C ILE A 18 -10.55 -12.04 17.65
N GLU A 19 -10.51 -10.99 18.46
CA GLU A 19 -10.49 -9.61 18.01
C GLU A 19 -9.86 -8.70 19.07
N ALA A 20 -9.22 -7.62 18.63
CA ALA A 20 -8.80 -6.52 19.50
C ALA A 20 -9.18 -5.18 18.90
N SER A 21 -9.76 -4.31 19.72
CA SER A 21 -10.21 -2.98 19.34
C SER A 21 -9.81 -1.95 20.38
N LEU A 22 -9.78 -0.67 19.99
CA LEU A 22 -9.53 0.43 20.90
C LEU A 22 -10.85 1.21 21.15
N ASP A 23 -11.39 1.06 22.35
CA ASP A 23 -12.55 1.84 22.81
C ASP A 23 -12.09 3.17 23.43
N LYS A 24 -12.72 4.29 23.04
CA LYS A 24 -12.32 5.63 23.49
C LYS A 24 -12.43 5.87 25.01
N GLY A 25 -13.29 5.11 25.68
CA GLY A 25 -13.52 5.27 27.14
C GLY A 25 -12.86 4.17 27.98
N ARG A 26 -12.77 2.97 27.44
CA ARG A 26 -12.35 1.76 28.15
C ARG A 26 -10.92 1.32 27.82
N GLY A 27 -10.30 1.88 26.80
CA GLY A 27 -8.98 1.46 26.31
C GLY A 27 -9.04 0.25 25.41
N TYR A 28 -7.99 -0.57 25.42
CA TYR A 28 -7.97 -1.79 24.62
C TYR A 28 -8.96 -2.81 25.15
N VAL A 29 -9.83 -3.26 24.27
CA VAL A 29 -10.82 -4.33 24.48
C VAL A 29 -10.41 -5.49 23.63
N THR A 30 -10.13 -6.63 24.25
CA THR A 30 -9.71 -7.85 23.54
C THR A 30 -10.75 -8.95 23.76
N THR A 31 -11.32 -9.46 22.70
CA THR A 31 -12.25 -10.58 22.73
C THR A 31 -11.47 -11.89 22.62
N LEU A 32 -11.62 -12.73 23.62
CA LEU A 32 -10.90 -13.98 23.81
C LEU A 32 -11.86 -15.17 23.78
N LEU A 33 -11.42 -16.30 23.22
CA LEU A 33 -12.09 -17.59 23.36
C LEU A 33 -11.26 -18.48 24.28
N VAL A 34 -11.78 -18.75 25.46
CA VAL A 34 -11.13 -19.67 26.42
C VAL A 34 -11.26 -21.10 25.91
N GLN A 35 -10.13 -21.77 25.72
CA GLN A 35 -10.09 -23.17 25.27
C GLN A 35 -9.87 -24.14 26.44
N TYR A 36 -8.99 -23.78 27.36
CA TYR A 36 -8.64 -24.56 28.56
C TYR A 36 -8.58 -23.64 29.76
N GLY A 37 -8.77 -24.22 30.94
CA GLY A 37 -8.65 -23.53 32.20
C GLY A 37 -9.78 -22.54 32.49
N THR A 38 -9.64 -21.83 33.60
CA THR A 38 -10.58 -20.77 33.99
C THR A 38 -9.84 -19.47 34.23
N MET A 39 -10.29 -18.43 33.54
CA MET A 39 -9.78 -17.07 33.67
C MET A 39 -10.65 -16.28 34.68
N LYS A 40 -10.02 -15.44 35.50
CA LYS A 40 -10.69 -14.61 36.49
C LYS A 40 -10.28 -13.15 36.39
N VAL A 41 -11.16 -12.26 36.84
CA VAL A 41 -10.80 -10.84 37.00
C VAL A 41 -9.64 -10.72 38.00
N GLY A 42 -8.62 -9.98 37.63
CA GLY A 42 -7.39 -9.83 38.40
C GLY A 42 -6.23 -10.69 37.93
N ASP A 43 -6.49 -11.68 37.07
CA ASP A 43 -5.43 -12.53 36.49
C ASP A 43 -4.55 -11.71 35.54
N THR A 44 -3.33 -12.23 35.38
CA THR A 44 -2.32 -11.65 34.48
C THR A 44 -2.32 -12.40 33.16
N LEU A 45 -2.51 -11.70 32.08
CA LEU A 45 -2.72 -12.24 30.73
C LEU A 45 -1.63 -11.79 29.77
N ILE A 46 -1.11 -12.71 28.98
CA ILE A 46 -0.26 -12.43 27.83
C ILE A 46 -0.91 -12.98 26.56
N ALA A 47 -0.97 -12.16 25.51
CA ALA A 47 -1.47 -12.56 24.19
C ALA A 47 -0.54 -12.00 23.11
N GLY A 48 0.10 -12.89 22.35
CA GLY A 48 1.15 -12.47 21.41
C GLY A 48 2.31 -11.75 22.11
N THR A 49 2.52 -10.49 21.76
CA THR A 49 3.50 -9.57 22.37
C THR A 49 2.90 -8.67 23.45
N GLU A 50 1.57 -8.63 23.52
CA GLU A 50 0.85 -7.76 24.43
C GLU A 50 0.51 -8.47 25.74
N PHE A 51 0.45 -7.72 26.83
CA PHE A 51 0.17 -8.26 28.13
C PHE A 51 -0.68 -7.27 28.94
N GLY A 52 -1.26 -7.76 30.02
CA GLY A 52 -2.02 -6.89 30.92
C GLY A 52 -2.61 -7.64 32.09
N LYS A 53 -3.19 -6.88 33.02
CA LYS A 53 -3.97 -7.42 34.12
C LYS A 53 -5.45 -7.24 33.85
N ILE A 54 -6.22 -8.30 33.94
CA ILE A 54 -7.66 -8.28 33.70
C ILE A 54 -8.36 -7.39 34.71
N LYS A 55 -8.85 -6.25 34.27
CA LYS A 55 -9.59 -5.27 35.08
C LYS A 55 -11.08 -5.59 35.12
N ALA A 56 -11.63 -6.01 34.01
CA ALA A 56 -13.03 -6.42 33.86
C ALA A 56 -13.18 -7.39 32.70
N MET A 57 -14.19 -8.23 32.79
CA MET A 57 -14.59 -9.15 31.71
C MET A 57 -16.08 -9.01 31.45
N HIS A 58 -16.48 -9.09 30.20
CA HIS A 58 -17.88 -9.08 29.77
C HIS A 58 -18.14 -10.31 28.90
N ASP A 59 -19.33 -10.89 29.05
CA ASP A 59 -19.79 -11.94 28.18
C ASP A 59 -20.27 -11.39 26.82
N GLU A 60 -20.79 -12.27 25.97
CA GLU A 60 -21.34 -11.92 24.64
C GLU A 60 -22.54 -10.98 24.69
N SER A 61 -23.22 -10.88 25.83
CA SER A 61 -24.34 -9.98 26.07
C SER A 61 -23.91 -8.63 26.68
N GLY A 62 -22.59 -8.45 26.94
CA GLY A 62 -22.03 -7.25 27.57
C GLY A 62 -22.21 -7.22 29.08
N VAL A 63 -22.63 -8.34 29.73
CA VAL A 63 -22.78 -8.44 31.17
C VAL A 63 -21.43 -8.73 31.82
N ASN A 64 -21.16 -8.05 32.94
CA ASN A 64 -19.93 -8.23 33.69
C ASN A 64 -19.86 -9.62 34.31
N VAL A 65 -18.79 -10.37 34.03
CA VAL A 65 -18.52 -11.70 34.57
C VAL A 65 -17.22 -11.72 35.36
N LYS A 66 -17.19 -12.49 36.48
CA LYS A 66 -16.02 -12.59 37.31
C LYS A 66 -15.05 -13.69 36.91
N SER A 67 -15.55 -14.68 36.15
CA SER A 67 -14.76 -15.80 35.65
C SER A 67 -15.31 -16.35 34.37
N ALA A 68 -14.43 -16.91 33.55
CA ALA A 68 -14.77 -17.56 32.28
C ALA A 68 -14.01 -18.85 32.15
N GLY A 69 -14.73 -19.96 32.00
CA GLY A 69 -14.20 -21.31 31.79
C GLY A 69 -14.11 -21.67 30.30
N PRO A 70 -13.79 -22.94 29.99
CA PRO A 70 -13.63 -23.42 28.63
C PRO A 70 -14.85 -23.17 27.73
N SER A 71 -14.59 -22.95 26.45
CA SER A 71 -15.60 -22.69 25.39
C SER A 71 -16.40 -21.39 25.56
N LYS A 72 -15.98 -20.49 26.45
CA LYS A 72 -16.65 -19.19 26.61
C LYS A 72 -15.88 -18.09 25.89
N PRO A 73 -16.55 -17.34 24.99
CA PRO A 73 -16.04 -16.07 24.50
C PRO A 73 -16.23 -14.98 25.55
N VAL A 74 -15.23 -14.15 25.77
CA VAL A 74 -15.28 -13.04 26.72
C VAL A 74 -14.49 -11.84 26.19
N SER A 75 -15.03 -10.64 26.40
CA SER A 75 -14.31 -9.39 26.13
C SER A 75 -13.58 -8.96 27.42
N VAL A 76 -12.28 -8.76 27.32
CA VAL A 76 -11.38 -8.43 28.43
C VAL A 76 -10.89 -7.01 28.32
N LEU A 77 -10.86 -6.31 29.44
CA LEU A 77 -10.28 -4.96 29.60
C LEU A 77 -9.00 -5.05 30.44
N GLY A 78 -7.99 -4.29 30.06
CA GLY A 78 -6.77 -4.15 30.86
C GLY A 78 -5.48 -4.57 30.15
N MET A 79 -5.56 -4.90 28.86
CA MET A 79 -4.37 -5.09 28.00
C MET A 79 -3.67 -3.76 27.74
N ASN A 80 -2.36 -3.79 27.56
CA ASN A 80 -1.53 -2.62 27.25
C ASN A 80 -1.49 -2.26 25.77
N GLY A 81 -1.93 -3.16 24.90
CA GLY A 81 -1.97 -2.97 23.46
C GLY A 81 -3.03 -3.84 22.78
N ALA A 82 -3.19 -3.70 21.49
CA ALA A 82 -4.04 -4.55 20.67
C ALA A 82 -3.27 -5.80 20.28
N SER A 83 -3.73 -6.97 20.75
CA SER A 83 -3.19 -8.27 20.32
C SER A 83 -3.74 -8.62 18.94
N SER A 84 -2.99 -9.36 18.14
CA SER A 84 -3.45 -9.79 16.82
C SER A 84 -4.48 -10.91 16.91
N ALA A 85 -5.46 -10.87 16.01
CA ALA A 85 -6.43 -11.95 15.88
C ALA A 85 -5.71 -13.27 15.56
N GLY A 86 -6.10 -14.35 16.25
CA GLY A 86 -5.42 -15.66 16.16
C GLY A 86 -4.26 -15.85 17.13
N ASP A 87 -3.81 -14.82 17.83
CA ASP A 87 -2.78 -14.98 18.88
C ASP A 87 -3.25 -15.94 19.98
N ILE A 88 -2.32 -16.73 20.47
CA ILE A 88 -2.56 -17.59 21.64
C ILE A 88 -2.35 -16.75 22.89
N PHE A 89 -3.35 -16.73 23.77
CA PHE A 89 -3.20 -16.17 25.09
C PHE A 89 -2.94 -17.21 26.16
N ASN A 90 -2.24 -16.80 27.20
CA ASN A 90 -2.02 -17.60 28.41
C ASN A 90 -2.17 -16.71 29.65
N VAL A 91 -2.78 -17.25 30.67
CA VAL A 91 -2.79 -16.68 32.03
C VAL A 91 -1.55 -17.17 32.78
N LEU A 92 -0.82 -16.24 33.40
CA LEU A 92 0.39 -16.53 34.19
C LEU A 92 0.22 -15.96 35.60
N ASP A 93 0.76 -16.64 36.58
CA ASP A 93 0.68 -16.21 37.98
C ASP A 93 1.72 -15.13 38.33
N ASP A 94 2.87 -15.12 37.64
CA ASP A 94 3.95 -14.15 37.86
C ASP A 94 3.99 -13.04 36.80
N GLU A 95 3.70 -11.81 37.23
CA GLU A 95 3.75 -10.62 36.39
C GLU A 95 5.17 -10.33 35.85
N LYS A 96 6.22 -10.68 36.60
CA LYS A 96 7.61 -10.45 36.15
C LYS A 96 7.97 -11.36 34.99
N GLU A 97 7.64 -12.65 35.15
CA GLU A 97 7.83 -13.63 34.09
C GLU A 97 7.09 -13.22 32.80
N MET A 98 5.85 -12.80 32.94
CA MET A 98 5.04 -12.32 31.83
C MET A 98 5.70 -11.17 31.07
N LYS A 99 6.19 -10.14 31.79
CA LYS A 99 6.90 -9.00 31.17
C LYS A 99 8.17 -9.43 30.44
N GLN A 100 8.91 -10.38 30.99
CA GLN A 100 10.11 -10.93 30.34
C GLN A 100 9.75 -11.67 29.05
N ILE A 101 8.71 -12.50 29.06
CA ILE A 101 8.23 -13.22 27.87
C ILE A 101 7.77 -12.24 26.81
N ALA A 102 6.96 -11.24 27.17
CA ALA A 102 6.46 -10.22 26.24
C ALA A 102 7.62 -9.45 25.59
N SER A 103 8.58 -8.98 26.38
CA SER A 103 9.76 -8.25 25.89
C SER A 103 10.60 -9.11 24.94
N LYS A 104 10.81 -10.39 25.28
CA LYS A 104 11.56 -11.32 24.43
C LYS A 104 10.85 -11.62 23.11
N ARG A 105 9.52 -11.79 23.13
CA ARG A 105 8.71 -11.97 21.91
C ARG A 105 8.76 -10.72 21.03
N GLN A 106 8.65 -9.54 21.62
CA GLN A 106 8.73 -8.26 20.89
C GLN A 106 10.12 -8.07 20.25
N GLN A 107 11.19 -8.45 20.95
CA GLN A 107 12.55 -8.42 20.38
C GLN A 107 12.67 -9.37 19.19
N LEU A 108 12.21 -10.62 19.34
CA LEU A 108 12.23 -11.61 18.26
C LEU A 108 11.43 -11.16 17.04
N GLN A 109 10.25 -10.56 17.26
CA GLN A 109 9.44 -10.02 16.18
C GLN A 109 10.14 -8.87 15.42
N ARG A 110 10.84 -7.97 16.14
CA ARG A 110 11.67 -6.92 15.52
C ARG A 110 12.83 -7.52 14.73
N GLU A 111 13.53 -8.50 15.27
CA GLU A 111 14.63 -9.18 14.56
C GLU A 111 14.15 -9.92 13.31
N GLN A 112 12.99 -10.56 13.38
CA GLN A 112 12.37 -11.20 12.21
C GLN A 112 11.95 -10.18 11.17
N GLY A 113 11.33 -9.06 11.58
CA GLY A 113 10.98 -7.95 10.68
C GLY A 113 12.19 -7.41 9.93
N LEU A 114 13.31 -7.20 10.62
CA LEU A 114 14.56 -6.75 10.00
C LEU A 114 15.13 -7.77 8.99
N ARG A 115 14.97 -9.08 9.26
CA ARG A 115 15.45 -10.14 8.34
C ARG A 115 14.55 -10.35 7.13
N THR A 116 13.25 -10.10 7.27
CA THR A 116 12.26 -10.22 6.17
C THR A 116 12.26 -9.02 5.24
N THR A 117 12.81 -7.88 5.66
CA THR A 117 13.07 -6.76 4.74
C THR A 117 14.13 -7.23 3.75
N LYS A 118 13.72 -7.64 2.56
CA LYS A 118 14.64 -8.00 1.48
C LYS A 118 15.55 -6.81 1.21
N HIS A 119 16.85 -6.95 1.50
CA HIS A 119 17.82 -5.98 1.02
C HIS A 119 17.76 -6.00 -0.51
N ILE A 120 17.37 -4.88 -1.09
CA ILE A 120 17.39 -4.69 -2.54
C ILE A 120 18.83 -4.90 -2.98
N THR A 121 19.08 -5.91 -3.83
CA THR A 121 20.41 -6.16 -4.37
C THR A 121 20.73 -5.14 -5.47
N LEU A 122 22.02 -4.91 -5.73
CA LEU A 122 22.45 -4.01 -6.81
C LEU A 122 21.92 -4.47 -8.18
N ASP A 123 21.75 -5.77 -8.38
CA ASP A 123 21.13 -6.33 -9.60
C ASP A 123 19.65 -5.97 -9.71
N GLU A 124 18.93 -5.98 -8.60
CA GLU A 124 17.52 -5.54 -8.52
C GLU A 124 17.40 -4.04 -8.81
N ILE A 125 18.30 -3.22 -8.23
CA ILE A 125 18.38 -1.78 -8.52
C ILE A 125 18.68 -1.54 -10.01
N GLY A 126 19.65 -2.28 -10.57
CA GLY A 126 19.99 -2.19 -11.99
C GLY A 126 18.81 -2.57 -12.90
N ARG A 127 18.06 -3.61 -12.54
CA ARG A 127 16.85 -4.00 -13.25
C ARG A 127 15.73 -2.96 -13.14
N ARG A 128 15.52 -2.37 -11.97
CA ARG A 128 14.54 -1.30 -11.76
C ARG A 128 14.88 -0.04 -12.56
N ILE A 129 16.14 0.36 -12.59
CA ILE A 129 16.62 1.49 -13.41
C ILE A 129 16.45 1.20 -14.90
N ALA A 130 16.65 -0.05 -15.34
CA ALA A 130 16.48 -0.43 -16.75
C ALA A 130 15.01 -0.49 -17.19
N LEU A 131 14.06 -0.68 -16.26
CA LEU A 131 12.62 -0.71 -16.51
C LEU A 131 12.01 0.71 -16.65
N GLY A 132 12.76 1.78 -16.32
CA GLY A 132 12.25 3.15 -16.35
C GLY A 132 11.63 3.58 -15.02
N ASP A 133 10.57 4.38 -15.06
CA ASP A 133 9.93 5.02 -13.89
C ASP A 133 9.36 3.99 -12.89
N PHE A 134 10.22 3.43 -12.03
CA PHE A 134 9.78 2.65 -10.89
C PHE A 134 9.34 3.61 -9.77
N GLN A 135 8.11 3.45 -9.32
CA GLN A 135 7.53 4.27 -8.27
C GLN A 135 7.18 3.44 -7.03
N GLU A 136 7.28 4.05 -5.86
CA GLU A 136 6.87 3.46 -4.59
C GLU A 136 5.73 4.28 -3.99
N LEU A 137 4.66 3.58 -3.58
CA LEU A 137 3.56 4.18 -2.85
C LEU A 137 3.61 3.69 -1.41
N ASN A 138 4.08 4.55 -0.53
CA ASN A 138 4.17 4.27 0.90
C ASN A 138 2.85 4.59 1.58
N ILE A 139 2.34 3.68 2.42
CA ILE A 139 1.05 3.79 3.08
C ILE A 139 1.18 3.51 4.57
N ILE A 140 0.51 4.34 5.38
CA ILE A 140 0.27 4.07 6.80
C ILE A 140 -1.21 3.72 6.96
N VAL A 141 -1.51 2.58 7.58
CA VAL A 141 -2.89 2.09 7.76
C VAL A 141 -3.30 2.18 9.23
N LYS A 142 -4.40 2.86 9.51
CA LYS A 142 -5.01 2.94 10.84
C LYS A 142 -6.45 2.48 10.77
N GLY A 143 -6.90 1.69 11.75
CA GLY A 143 -8.27 1.18 11.79
C GLY A 143 -8.80 1.05 13.20
N ASP A 144 -10.07 0.72 13.31
CA ASP A 144 -10.77 0.50 14.58
C ASP A 144 -10.47 -0.86 15.18
N VAL A 145 -10.29 -1.88 14.34
CA VAL A 145 -9.98 -3.27 14.74
C VAL A 145 -8.82 -3.84 13.93
N ASP A 146 -8.06 -4.76 14.56
CA ASP A 146 -6.86 -5.35 13.97
C ASP A 146 -7.16 -6.14 12.68
N GLY A 147 -8.21 -6.97 12.67
CA GLY A 147 -8.59 -7.77 11.50
C GLY A 147 -8.95 -6.94 10.26
N SER A 148 -9.57 -5.76 10.44
CA SER A 148 -9.86 -4.84 9.34
C SER A 148 -8.60 -4.24 8.74
N ILE A 149 -7.62 -3.90 9.59
CA ILE A 149 -6.32 -3.35 9.18
C ILE A 149 -5.53 -4.39 8.40
N GLU A 150 -5.51 -5.63 8.91
CA GLU A 150 -4.84 -6.75 8.24
C GLU A 150 -5.43 -7.01 6.86
N ALA A 151 -6.76 -7.17 6.76
CA ALA A 151 -7.46 -7.40 5.50
C ALA A 151 -7.24 -6.28 4.48
N LEU A 152 -7.27 -5.02 4.93
CA LEU A 152 -7.02 -3.87 4.07
C LEU A 152 -5.55 -3.84 3.61
N SER A 153 -4.60 -4.01 4.53
CA SER A 153 -3.17 -4.02 4.21
C SER A 153 -2.81 -5.11 3.21
N ASP A 154 -3.31 -6.33 3.41
CA ASP A 154 -3.08 -7.46 2.51
C ASP A 154 -3.69 -7.24 1.12
N SER A 155 -4.86 -6.58 1.07
CA SER A 155 -5.52 -6.26 -0.18
C SER A 155 -4.75 -5.17 -0.95
N LEU A 156 -4.21 -4.16 -0.25
CA LEU A 156 -3.39 -3.10 -0.85
C LEU A 156 -2.06 -3.66 -1.36
N LEU A 157 -1.37 -4.50 -0.58
CA LEU A 157 -0.11 -5.13 -0.99
C LEU A 157 -0.26 -5.96 -2.28
N LYS A 158 -1.42 -6.61 -2.49
CA LYS A 158 -1.73 -7.38 -3.72
C LYS A 158 -1.89 -6.51 -4.97
N LEU A 159 -2.10 -5.20 -4.83
CA LEU A 159 -2.16 -4.27 -5.96
C LEU A 159 -0.78 -3.93 -6.53
N SER A 160 0.31 -4.25 -5.83
CA SER A 160 1.68 -3.99 -6.29
C SER A 160 1.92 -4.58 -7.67
N GLN A 161 2.52 -3.78 -8.55
CA GLN A 161 2.88 -4.13 -9.94
C GLN A 161 4.39 -3.96 -10.14
N GLU A 162 4.90 -4.40 -11.30
CA GLU A 162 6.34 -4.28 -11.60
C GLU A 162 6.82 -2.83 -11.65
N SER A 163 5.96 -1.90 -12.07
CA SER A 163 6.24 -0.45 -12.18
C SER A 163 5.95 0.33 -10.90
N ILE A 164 5.00 -0.14 -10.05
CA ILE A 164 4.63 0.55 -8.82
C ILE A 164 4.54 -0.45 -7.68
N GLN A 165 5.33 -0.24 -6.63
CA GLN A 165 5.30 -1.07 -5.42
C GLN A 165 4.56 -0.35 -4.29
N ILE A 166 3.60 -1.02 -3.67
CA ILE A 166 2.95 -0.55 -2.46
C ILE A 166 3.72 -1.07 -1.24
N ASN A 167 4.08 -0.16 -0.33
CA ASN A 167 4.74 -0.47 0.93
C ASN A 167 3.86 -0.03 2.09
N VAL A 168 3.44 -0.95 2.96
CA VAL A 168 2.78 -0.60 4.21
C VAL A 168 3.85 -0.36 5.28
N ILE A 169 4.15 0.92 5.53
CA ILE A 169 5.21 1.34 6.45
C ILE A 169 4.82 1.09 7.92
N HIS A 170 3.57 1.37 8.25
CA HIS A 170 3.05 1.18 9.60
C HIS A 170 1.56 0.82 9.57
N LYS A 171 1.17 -0.07 10.47
CA LYS A 171 -0.23 -0.43 10.71
C LYS A 171 -0.51 -0.46 12.21
N ALA A 172 -1.60 0.16 12.66
CA ALA A 172 -1.98 0.13 14.07
C ALA A 172 -3.46 0.40 14.29
N VAL A 173 -3.97 -0.13 15.40
CA VAL A 173 -5.35 0.07 15.86
C VAL A 173 -5.49 1.42 16.56
N GLY A 174 -6.59 2.11 16.29
CA GLY A 174 -6.96 3.36 16.94
C GLY A 174 -6.99 4.58 16.01
N GLN A 175 -7.25 5.74 16.58
CA GLN A 175 -7.30 6.99 15.83
C GLN A 175 -5.93 7.36 15.24
N ILE A 176 -5.95 8.13 14.16
CA ILE A 176 -4.73 8.69 13.57
C ILE A 176 -4.16 9.75 14.52
N THR A 177 -2.92 9.58 14.96
CA THR A 177 -2.20 10.43 15.91
C THR A 177 -1.22 11.39 15.22
N GLU A 178 -0.68 12.32 15.97
CA GLU A 178 0.37 13.23 15.50
C GLU A 178 1.65 12.47 15.07
N SER A 179 1.99 11.41 15.83
CA SER A 179 3.15 10.56 15.50
C SER A 179 2.99 9.83 14.16
N ASP A 180 1.77 9.41 13.82
CA ASP A 180 1.50 8.77 12.52
C ASP A 180 1.72 9.74 11.37
N ILE A 181 1.33 11.01 11.53
CA ILE A 181 1.54 12.06 10.52
C ILE A 181 3.02 12.42 10.38
N LEU A 182 3.76 12.53 11.49
CA LEU A 182 5.20 12.76 11.45
C LEU A 182 5.94 11.60 10.78
N LEU A 183 5.50 10.36 11.00
CA LEU A 183 6.04 9.20 10.31
C LEU A 183 5.72 9.24 8.82
N ALA A 184 4.50 9.64 8.45
CA ALA A 184 4.09 9.80 7.05
C ALA A 184 4.95 10.86 6.33
N SER A 185 5.19 12.02 6.97
CA SER A 185 6.07 13.06 6.45
C SER A 185 7.51 12.56 6.25
N ALA A 186 8.04 11.80 7.21
CA ALA A 186 9.40 11.26 7.13
C ALA A 186 9.57 10.14 6.09
N SER A 187 8.48 9.48 5.69
CA SER A 187 8.50 8.32 4.78
C SER A 187 7.85 8.59 3.43
N ASP A 188 7.46 9.83 3.15
CA ASP A 188 6.68 10.22 1.97
C ASP A 188 5.48 9.28 1.77
N ALA A 189 4.68 9.13 2.82
CA ALA A 189 3.58 8.17 2.87
C ALA A 189 2.22 8.86 2.98
N ILE A 190 1.21 8.25 2.38
CA ILE A 190 -0.20 8.62 2.59
C ILE A 190 -0.75 7.90 3.82
N VAL A 191 -1.71 8.52 4.50
CA VAL A 191 -2.35 7.92 5.68
C VAL A 191 -3.77 7.48 5.35
N ILE A 192 -4.04 6.19 5.49
CA ILE A 192 -5.35 5.58 5.29
C ILE A 192 -5.97 5.27 6.64
N GLY A 193 -7.11 5.90 6.93
CA GLY A 193 -7.94 5.63 8.11
C GLY A 193 -9.18 4.81 7.75
N PHE A 194 -9.30 3.60 8.30
CA PHE A 194 -10.48 2.76 8.15
C PHE A 194 -11.34 2.81 9.40
N GLN A 195 -12.58 3.34 9.28
CA GLN A 195 -13.53 3.55 10.39
C GLN A 195 -13.00 4.45 11.54
N VAL A 196 -11.87 5.11 11.35
CA VAL A 196 -11.23 5.99 12.33
C VAL A 196 -11.08 7.40 11.79
N ARG A 197 -10.82 8.34 12.68
CA ARG A 197 -10.61 9.76 12.33
C ARG A 197 -9.30 10.28 12.92
N PRO A 198 -8.69 11.29 12.31
CA PRO A 198 -7.52 11.94 12.87
C PRO A 198 -7.88 12.71 14.14
N SER A 199 -6.96 12.76 15.09
CA SER A 199 -7.02 13.66 16.22
C SER A 199 -6.96 15.12 15.76
N ALA A 200 -7.41 16.07 16.59
CA ALA A 200 -7.36 17.48 16.24
C ALA A 200 -5.93 17.99 16.01
N GLY A 201 -4.94 17.44 16.72
CA GLY A 201 -3.53 17.74 16.52
C GLY A 201 -2.99 17.12 15.22
N ALA A 202 -3.32 15.86 14.96
CA ALA A 202 -2.92 15.17 13.71
C ALA A 202 -3.43 15.92 12.47
N LYS A 203 -4.69 16.40 12.49
CA LYS A 203 -5.25 17.16 11.38
C LYS A 203 -4.47 18.46 11.10
N LYS A 204 -4.11 19.21 12.14
CA LYS A 204 -3.33 20.46 12.01
C LYS A 204 -1.93 20.21 11.45
N ILE A 205 -1.27 19.13 11.91
CA ILE A 205 0.07 18.79 11.41
C ILE A 205 -0.02 18.30 9.96
N ALA A 206 -1.02 17.48 9.61
CA ALA A 206 -1.22 17.01 8.24
C ALA A 206 -1.45 18.17 7.26
N GLU A 207 -2.27 19.17 7.64
CA GLU A 207 -2.47 20.38 6.84
C GLU A 207 -1.18 21.21 6.67
N LYS A 208 -0.31 21.25 7.70
CA LYS A 208 0.95 21.98 7.67
C LYS A 208 2.02 21.27 6.83
N GLU A 209 2.11 19.95 6.95
CA GLU A 209 3.11 19.11 6.28
C GLU A 209 2.60 18.58 4.91
N GLU A 210 1.41 19.01 4.47
CA GLU A 210 0.75 18.61 3.21
C GLU A 210 0.57 17.09 3.07
N ILE A 211 0.34 16.39 4.19
CA ILE A 211 0.15 14.94 4.20
C ILE A 211 -1.31 14.60 3.87
N ASP A 212 -1.50 13.75 2.87
CA ASP A 212 -2.83 13.29 2.47
C ASP A 212 -3.37 12.23 3.46
N ILE A 213 -4.55 12.52 4.03
CA ILE A 213 -5.28 11.61 4.91
C ILE A 213 -6.56 11.19 4.22
N ARG A 214 -6.66 9.91 3.86
CA ARG A 214 -7.85 9.31 3.26
C ARG A 214 -8.62 8.48 4.27
N LEU A 215 -9.94 8.73 4.37
CA LEU A 215 -10.80 8.08 5.35
C LEU A 215 -11.84 7.22 4.65
N TYR A 216 -11.88 5.94 5.01
CA TYR A 216 -12.79 4.96 4.41
C TYR A 216 -13.62 4.25 5.45
N SER A 217 -14.84 3.87 5.04
CA SER A 217 -15.75 3.00 5.80
C SER A 217 -16.01 1.68 5.07
N VAL A 218 -15.55 1.56 3.82
CA VAL A 218 -15.72 0.38 2.96
C VAL A 218 -14.37 0.04 2.34
N ILE A 219 -13.90 -1.20 2.54
CA ILE A 219 -12.58 -1.67 2.08
C ILE A 219 -12.44 -1.54 0.55
N TYR A 220 -13.48 -1.91 -0.20
CA TYR A 220 -13.45 -1.85 -1.68
C TYR A 220 -13.21 -0.44 -2.22
N LYS A 221 -13.76 0.60 -1.57
CA LYS A 221 -13.50 1.99 -1.97
C LYS A 221 -12.05 2.39 -1.76
N ALA A 222 -11.44 1.96 -0.66
CA ALA A 222 -10.02 2.22 -0.43
C ALA A 222 -9.15 1.55 -1.50
N ILE A 223 -9.48 0.32 -1.88
CA ILE A 223 -8.76 -0.43 -2.92
C ILE A 223 -8.92 0.25 -4.29
N GLU A 224 -10.15 0.66 -4.66
CA GLU A 224 -10.43 1.34 -5.94
C GLU A 224 -9.68 2.67 -6.05
N GLU A 225 -9.76 3.54 -5.03
CA GLU A 225 -9.08 4.84 -5.06
C GLU A 225 -7.56 4.72 -5.07
N VAL A 226 -6.98 3.75 -4.34
CA VAL A 226 -5.54 3.50 -4.40
C VAL A 226 -5.13 2.97 -5.77
N LYS A 227 -5.93 2.11 -6.38
CA LYS A 227 -5.70 1.62 -7.74
C LYS A 227 -5.75 2.75 -8.78
N GLU A 228 -6.75 3.63 -8.69
CA GLU A 228 -6.85 4.82 -9.55
C GLU A 228 -5.65 5.76 -9.36
N ALA A 229 -5.20 5.96 -8.11
CA ALA A 229 -4.02 6.77 -7.82
C ALA A 229 -2.76 6.15 -8.44
N MET A 230 -2.59 4.83 -8.37
CA MET A 230 -1.48 4.12 -9.02
C MET A 230 -1.53 4.27 -10.55
N GLU A 231 -2.70 4.13 -11.17
CA GLU A 231 -2.87 4.34 -12.62
C GLU A 231 -2.50 5.77 -13.02
N GLY A 232 -2.82 6.76 -12.18
CA GLY A 232 -2.43 8.16 -12.38
C GLY A 232 -0.94 8.44 -12.18
N MET A 233 -0.22 7.60 -11.43
CA MET A 233 1.23 7.71 -11.24
C MET A 233 2.03 7.16 -12.43
N LEU A 234 1.44 6.29 -13.26
CA LEU A 234 2.09 5.77 -14.45
C LEU A 234 2.28 6.85 -15.49
N SER A 235 3.49 6.99 -16.00
CA SER A 235 3.74 7.86 -17.15
C SER A 235 2.93 7.37 -18.34
N PRO A 236 2.30 8.28 -19.14
CA PRO A 236 1.54 7.87 -20.29
C PRO A 236 2.44 7.14 -21.28
N GLU A 237 2.12 5.89 -21.60
CA GLU A 237 2.75 5.17 -22.69
C GLU A 237 2.32 5.81 -24.02
N PHE A 238 3.26 6.44 -24.72
CA PHE A 238 3.01 6.95 -26.06
C PHE A 238 3.03 5.80 -27.07
N LYS A 239 1.86 5.43 -27.56
CA LYS A 239 1.74 4.51 -28.68
C LYS A 239 2.00 5.28 -29.97
N GLU A 240 3.11 4.97 -30.63
CA GLU A 240 3.39 5.54 -31.94
C GLU A 240 2.52 4.89 -33.01
N GLU A 241 1.80 5.67 -33.77
CA GLU A 241 1.08 5.22 -34.96
C GLU A 241 1.71 5.80 -36.21
N ILE A 242 1.99 4.94 -37.19
CA ILE A 242 2.47 5.38 -38.50
C ILE A 242 1.27 5.95 -39.26
N VAL A 243 1.22 7.27 -39.40
CA VAL A 243 0.13 8.00 -40.06
C VAL A 243 0.41 8.29 -41.53
N GLY A 244 1.63 8.11 -41.98
CA GLY A 244 2.03 8.25 -43.38
C GLY A 244 3.47 7.89 -43.63
N THR A 245 3.76 7.50 -44.84
CA THR A 245 5.11 7.15 -45.31
C THR A 245 5.44 8.01 -46.53
N ALA A 246 6.68 8.52 -46.56
CA ALA A 246 7.17 9.30 -47.73
C ALA A 246 8.56 8.79 -48.13
N GLU A 247 8.78 8.75 -49.45
CA GLU A 247 10.05 8.39 -50.04
C GLU A 247 10.82 9.68 -50.40
N ILE A 248 12.08 9.73 -49.97
CA ILE A 248 13.00 10.82 -50.36
C ILE A 248 13.49 10.55 -51.77
N ARG A 249 13.11 11.37 -52.74
CA ARG A 249 13.52 11.25 -54.12
C ARG A 249 14.75 12.08 -54.47
N GLU A 250 14.80 13.29 -53.92
CA GLU A 250 15.88 14.26 -54.20
C GLU A 250 16.29 15.01 -52.94
N THR A 251 17.52 15.51 -52.92
CA THR A 251 18.00 16.36 -51.80
C THR A 251 18.57 17.65 -52.38
N PHE A 252 18.14 18.79 -51.82
CA PHE A 252 18.55 20.13 -52.27
C PHE A 252 19.35 20.81 -51.18
N LYS A 253 20.59 21.24 -51.49
CA LYS A 253 21.40 22.05 -50.55
C LYS A 253 21.07 23.53 -50.75
N ILE A 254 20.50 24.17 -49.74
CA ILE A 254 20.19 25.59 -49.73
C ILE A 254 21.06 26.30 -48.70
N THR A 255 21.86 27.26 -49.12
CA THR A 255 22.87 27.95 -48.32
C THR A 255 22.35 28.52 -46.99
N LYS A 256 21.07 28.89 -46.91
CA LYS A 256 20.45 29.50 -45.71
C LYS A 256 19.75 28.49 -44.78
N PHE A 257 19.32 27.35 -45.29
CA PHE A 257 18.47 26.39 -44.53
C PHE A 257 19.04 24.98 -44.43
N GLY A 258 20.22 24.74 -45.02
CA GLY A 258 20.84 23.41 -45.02
C GLY A 258 20.33 22.50 -46.14
N THR A 259 20.28 21.20 -45.87
CA THR A 259 19.80 20.24 -46.87
C THR A 259 18.30 19.98 -46.69
N ILE A 260 17.53 20.19 -47.75
CA ILE A 260 16.09 19.91 -47.76
C ILE A 260 15.85 18.64 -48.56
N ALA A 261 14.98 17.78 -48.06
CA ALA A 261 14.57 16.56 -48.74
C ALA A 261 13.32 16.80 -49.56
N GLY A 262 13.40 16.52 -50.89
CA GLY A 262 12.23 16.41 -51.75
C GLY A 262 11.65 15.01 -51.63
N CYS A 263 10.44 14.92 -51.08
CA CYS A 263 9.77 13.68 -50.74
C CYS A 263 8.49 13.47 -51.55
N TYR A 264 8.15 12.23 -51.79
CA TYR A 264 6.87 11.80 -52.36
C TYR A 264 6.10 10.98 -51.31
N VAL A 265 4.88 11.37 -50.97
CA VAL A 265 4.05 10.65 -49.98
C VAL A 265 3.49 9.39 -50.63
N THR A 266 3.94 8.24 -50.18
CA THR A 266 3.55 6.91 -50.71
C THR A 266 2.30 6.36 -50.03
N GLU A 267 2.08 6.66 -48.74
CA GLU A 267 0.92 6.20 -47.99
C GLU A 267 0.50 7.24 -46.96
N GLY A 268 -0.82 7.37 -46.74
CA GLY A 268 -1.41 8.18 -45.70
C GLY A 268 -1.26 9.68 -45.88
N LYS A 269 -0.91 10.41 -44.80
CA LYS A 269 -0.77 11.85 -44.81
C LYS A 269 0.32 12.33 -43.87
N ILE A 270 1.01 13.39 -44.27
CA ILE A 270 2.05 14.02 -43.47
C ILE A 270 1.56 15.39 -43.02
N ASN A 271 1.61 15.65 -41.71
CA ASN A 271 1.32 16.93 -41.09
C ASN A 271 2.62 17.61 -40.64
N ARG A 272 2.66 18.93 -40.69
CA ARG A 272 3.83 19.72 -40.27
C ARG A 272 4.26 19.45 -38.82
N ASN A 273 3.34 19.09 -37.95
CA ASN A 273 3.62 18.87 -36.50
C ASN A 273 3.92 17.39 -36.16
N HIS A 274 4.08 16.54 -37.16
CA HIS A 274 4.41 15.13 -36.90
C HIS A 274 5.89 14.95 -36.67
N SER A 275 6.23 14.06 -35.76
CA SER A 275 7.58 13.48 -35.62
C SER A 275 7.85 12.57 -36.80
N VAL A 276 9.09 12.54 -37.30
CA VAL A 276 9.51 11.70 -38.41
C VAL A 276 10.70 10.83 -38.06
N ARG A 277 10.75 9.65 -38.65
CA ARG A 277 11.92 8.76 -38.63
C ARG A 277 12.45 8.59 -40.03
N ILE A 278 13.74 8.81 -40.21
CA ILE A 278 14.43 8.54 -41.47
C ILE A 278 14.96 7.08 -41.41
N ILE A 279 14.47 6.27 -42.35
CA ILE A 279 14.83 4.86 -42.44
C ILE A 279 15.69 4.69 -43.70
N ARG A 280 16.84 4.03 -43.55
CA ARG A 280 17.71 3.63 -44.66
C ARG A 280 18.08 2.16 -44.51
N GLU A 281 17.85 1.39 -45.56
CA GLU A 281 18.12 -0.06 -45.59
C GLU A 281 17.44 -0.83 -44.40
N GLY A 282 16.21 -0.37 -44.00
CA GLY A 282 15.48 -0.98 -42.91
C GLY A 282 15.91 -0.51 -41.50
N ILE A 283 16.91 0.39 -41.39
CA ILE A 283 17.41 0.88 -40.10
C ILE A 283 17.03 2.35 -39.93
N VAL A 284 16.50 2.70 -38.74
CA VAL A 284 16.22 4.08 -38.35
C VAL A 284 17.54 4.80 -38.07
N ILE A 285 17.89 5.76 -38.94
CA ILE A 285 19.13 6.53 -38.83
C ILE A 285 18.93 7.89 -38.13
N TYR A 286 17.71 8.40 -38.09
CA TYR A 286 17.38 9.65 -37.44
C TYR A 286 15.90 9.67 -37.01
N SER A 287 15.62 10.28 -35.85
CA SER A 287 14.27 10.58 -35.36
C SER A 287 14.22 12.04 -34.92
N GLY A 288 13.20 12.76 -35.31
CA GLY A 288 13.04 14.17 -34.97
C GLY A 288 11.72 14.77 -35.49
N GLU A 289 11.54 16.06 -35.34
CA GLU A 289 10.37 16.78 -35.79
C GLU A 289 10.61 17.43 -37.18
N LEU A 290 9.53 17.62 -37.94
CA LEU A 290 9.58 18.34 -39.18
C LEU A 290 9.86 19.83 -38.95
N GLY A 291 10.95 20.34 -39.44
CA GLY A 291 11.28 21.77 -39.37
C GLY A 291 10.39 22.63 -40.30
N SER A 292 10.03 22.10 -41.44
CA SER A 292 9.11 22.74 -42.39
C SER A 292 8.40 21.69 -43.24
N LEU A 293 7.25 22.04 -43.79
CA LEU A 293 6.55 21.21 -44.77
C LEU A 293 6.05 22.17 -45.89
N LYS A 294 6.58 21.99 -47.09
CA LYS A 294 6.27 22.83 -48.24
C LYS A 294 5.82 22.02 -49.44
N ARG A 295 4.95 22.62 -50.23
CA ARG A 295 4.59 22.10 -51.54
C ARG A 295 4.92 23.16 -52.59
N PHE A 296 5.83 22.84 -53.51
CA PHE A 296 6.48 23.80 -54.38
C PHE A 296 7.21 24.91 -53.61
N LYS A 297 6.60 26.09 -53.45
CA LYS A 297 7.16 27.21 -52.69
C LYS A 297 6.31 27.62 -51.48
N ASP A 298 5.12 27.03 -51.34
CA ASP A 298 4.14 27.40 -50.32
C ASP A 298 4.20 26.51 -49.11
N ASP A 299 4.14 27.12 -47.92
CA ASP A 299 4.04 26.37 -46.67
C ASP A 299 2.63 25.75 -46.55
N VAL A 300 2.59 24.45 -46.30
CA VAL A 300 1.34 23.69 -46.14
C VAL A 300 1.24 23.04 -44.80
N LYS A 301 0.03 22.86 -44.28
CA LYS A 301 -0.21 22.19 -43.01
C LYS A 301 -0.23 20.69 -43.14
N GLU A 302 -0.69 20.18 -44.28
CA GLU A 302 -0.85 18.74 -44.53
C GLU A 302 -0.56 18.44 -46.02
N VAL A 303 0.07 17.28 -46.26
CA VAL A 303 0.26 16.72 -47.61
C VAL A 303 -0.29 15.30 -47.61
N LYS A 304 -1.14 15.01 -48.61
CA LYS A 304 -1.79 13.70 -48.78
C LYS A 304 -0.96 12.78 -49.69
N GLU A 305 -1.32 11.50 -49.64
CA GLU A 305 -0.81 10.49 -50.55
C GLU A 305 -0.82 10.90 -52.01
N GLY A 306 0.20 10.50 -52.76
CA GLY A 306 0.34 10.81 -54.19
C GLY A 306 0.88 12.19 -54.49
N LEU A 307 1.25 13.00 -53.48
CA LEU A 307 1.74 14.36 -53.66
C LEU A 307 3.22 14.49 -53.25
N GLU A 308 3.89 15.43 -53.93
CA GLU A 308 5.28 15.78 -53.60
C GLU A 308 5.33 16.90 -52.55
N CYS A 309 6.35 16.87 -51.70
CA CYS A 309 6.60 17.85 -50.63
C CYS A 309 8.11 17.99 -50.35
N GLY A 310 8.46 19.07 -49.70
CA GLY A 310 9.83 19.34 -49.26
C GLY A 310 9.89 19.86 -47.83
#